data_b43000fbd3c0f55c452c14e4a7fad730
#
_entry.id   b43000fbd3c0f55c452c14e4a7fad730
#
_cell.length_a   1.000
_cell.length_b   1.000
_cell.length_c   1.000
_cell.angle_alpha   90.00
_cell.angle_beta   90.00
_cell.angle_gamma   90.00
#
_symmetry.space_group_name_H-M   'P 1'
#
loop_
_entity.id
_entity.type
_entity.pdbx_description
1 polymer ?
#
loop_
_entity_poly.entity_id
_entity_poly.type
_entity_poly.pdbx_seq_one_letter_code
_entity_poly.pdbx_strand_id
1 'polypeptide(L)'
;MEIDLAGWNPFKRKAPTKAARAETQAQPSIVKPLIREAHRRANDAGGLPRFNTTASDQMSGRGGDRFSAVRAKLRHAFTPSQPVADRRLFAGRDDVLKTVIRAIEDQRLHVVLYGERGIGKTSLLHVLSQAANEARYIVVYTSCGANSNFDETFRAAAAEIPLLFHSGFSPTAAETEKGSTLADLLPSEPLSPRKFGDLCAKLTGTRVLIILDEFDRAESGSFRRDVAELIKNLSDRLGRVQLVLAGVAADLTELVEHIPSIRRNIFALRVPKMSEGEVMQIVANGEREADLKFDSQAGAFVVEVARGSPYIANLICHHAGHAALDQGRATVSPVDVASAVDRAILEFQGRIPTPAQTQVRRLFDQGRQDALAMSARAALAADGVFDGRDIETANEITARKAQDAIEVLVGERLLRPVQGEDVNQRYAFVEEGLPTLIWMMWAQRNLNREAPPAAPARTATAVS
;
A
#
# COMPACT_ATOMS: atom_id res chain seq x y z
N MET A 1 30.66 -46.60 25.85
CA MET A 1 29.84 -45.72 26.74
C MET A 1 28.82 -45.07 25.85
N GLU A 2 27.73 -45.84 25.57
CA GLU A 2 26.63 -45.43 24.73
C GLU A 2 25.70 -44.51 25.54
N ILE A 3 25.36 -43.38 24.99
CA ILE A 3 24.36 -42.48 25.55
C ILE A 3 23.05 -42.68 24.81
N ASP A 4 22.11 -43.28 25.54
CA ASP A 4 20.72 -43.52 25.14
C ASP A 4 19.94 -42.21 24.96
N LEU A 5 19.47 -41.91 23.75
CA LEU A 5 18.71 -40.71 23.34
C LEU A 5 17.21 -41.00 23.16
N ALA A 6 16.67 -41.98 23.90
CA ALA A 6 15.23 -42.26 23.88
C ALA A 6 14.50 -41.51 25.00
N GLY A 7 13.89 -40.36 24.70
CA GLY A 7 12.97 -39.74 25.66
C GLY A 7 12.67 -38.26 25.60
N TRP A 8 13.13 -37.51 24.60
CA TRP A 8 12.78 -36.10 24.51
C TRP A 8 11.67 -35.80 23.50
N ASN A 9 10.47 -35.51 24.01
CA ASN A 9 9.31 -35.09 23.23
C ASN A 9 8.95 -33.64 23.59
N PRO A 10 9.22 -32.63 22.72
CA PRO A 10 9.03 -31.22 23.04
C PRO A 10 7.57 -30.74 23.07
N PHE A 11 6.59 -31.62 22.81
CA PHE A 11 5.17 -31.24 22.74
C PHE A 11 4.31 -31.66 23.93
N LYS A 12 4.89 -32.20 25.02
CA LYS A 12 4.13 -32.46 26.24
C LYS A 12 3.99 -31.19 27.09
N ARG A 13 2.91 -30.44 26.89
CA ARG A 13 2.49 -29.38 27.81
C ARG A 13 1.88 -29.98 29.08
N LYS A 14 2.42 -29.62 30.25
CA LYS A 14 1.81 -29.87 31.56
C LYS A 14 0.52 -29.07 31.69
N ALA A 15 -0.54 -29.70 32.16
CA ALA A 15 -1.81 -29.05 32.50
C ALA A 15 -1.62 -28.04 33.63
N PRO A 16 -2.20 -26.82 33.56
CA PRO A 16 -2.14 -25.88 34.65
C PRO A 16 -3.19 -26.19 35.71
N THR A 17 -2.76 -26.11 36.97
CA THR A 17 -3.53 -26.19 38.18
C THR A 17 -4.62 -25.09 38.26
N LYS A 18 -5.79 -25.46 38.74
CA LYS A 18 -6.93 -24.56 39.03
C LYS A 18 -6.52 -23.45 39.99
N ALA A 19 -6.59 -22.19 39.54
CA ALA A 19 -6.64 -21.02 40.41
C ALA A 19 -7.66 -20.01 39.86
N ALA A 20 -8.62 -19.70 40.71
CA ALA A 20 -9.52 -18.53 40.75
C ALA A 20 -9.97 -17.85 39.46
N ARG A 21 -11.23 -18.05 39.08
CA ARG A 21 -12.01 -17.22 38.16
C ARG A 21 -12.28 -15.86 38.80
N ALA A 22 -11.69 -14.80 38.25
CA ALA A 22 -12.23 -13.45 38.39
C ALA A 22 -13.19 -13.24 37.20
N GLU A 23 -14.44 -12.96 37.46
CA GLU A 23 -15.45 -12.59 36.47
C GLU A 23 -15.13 -11.20 35.90
N THR A 24 -14.55 -11.16 34.73
CA THR A 24 -14.44 -9.91 33.93
C THR A 24 -15.70 -9.80 33.08
N GLN A 25 -16.52 -8.82 33.35
CA GLN A 25 -17.69 -8.47 32.54
C GLN A 25 -17.26 -8.17 31.11
N ALA A 26 -17.67 -9.03 30.19
CA ALA A 26 -17.38 -8.89 28.75
C ALA A 26 -18.24 -7.81 28.15
N GLN A 27 -17.61 -6.75 27.65
CA GLN A 27 -18.25 -5.74 26.81
C GLN A 27 -18.74 -6.35 25.49
N PRO A 28 -19.87 -5.89 24.90
CA PRO A 28 -20.41 -6.43 23.67
C PRO A 28 -19.54 -6.04 22.45
N SER A 29 -18.80 -6.97 21.95
CA SER A 29 -18.00 -6.84 20.73
C SER A 29 -18.91 -6.96 19.50
N ILE A 30 -18.85 -6.00 18.58
CA ILE A 30 -19.54 -6.00 17.27
C ILE A 30 -19.08 -7.17 16.38
N VAL A 31 -17.94 -7.75 16.65
CA VAL A 31 -17.45 -8.97 15.98
C VAL A 31 -18.38 -10.18 16.26
N LYS A 32 -19.14 -10.19 17.36
CA LYS A 32 -20.05 -11.30 17.70
C LYS A 32 -21.18 -11.57 16.68
N PRO A 33 -21.81 -10.57 16.02
CA PRO A 33 -22.84 -10.86 15.01
C PRO A 33 -22.26 -11.49 13.73
N LEU A 34 -21.12 -10.98 13.26
CA LEU A 34 -20.47 -11.49 12.03
C LEU A 34 -19.86 -12.88 12.22
N ILE A 35 -19.28 -13.13 13.40
CA ILE A 35 -18.83 -14.47 13.78
C ILE A 35 -20.03 -15.42 13.94
N ARG A 36 -21.16 -14.96 14.47
CA ARG A 36 -22.39 -15.75 14.56
C ARG A 36 -22.97 -16.06 13.17
N GLU A 37 -22.92 -15.14 12.24
CA GLU A 37 -23.44 -15.37 10.90
C GLU A 37 -22.51 -16.28 10.07
N ALA A 38 -21.19 -16.13 10.21
CA ALA A 38 -20.21 -17.08 9.68
C ALA A 38 -20.35 -18.47 10.31
N HIS A 39 -20.56 -18.57 11.63
CA HIS A 39 -20.83 -19.82 12.31
C HIS A 39 -22.19 -20.45 11.96
N ARG A 40 -23.23 -19.64 11.66
CA ARG A 40 -24.52 -20.14 11.18
C ARG A 40 -24.35 -20.83 9.81
N ARG A 41 -23.65 -20.22 8.87
CA ARG A 41 -23.35 -20.82 7.55
C ARG A 41 -22.41 -22.03 7.64
N ALA A 42 -21.51 -22.06 8.62
CA ALA A 42 -20.62 -23.20 8.87
C ALA A 42 -21.32 -24.35 9.58
N ASN A 43 -22.31 -24.11 10.43
CA ASN A 43 -23.08 -25.13 11.13
C ASN A 43 -24.10 -25.86 10.22
N ASP A 44 -24.56 -25.20 9.15
CA ASP A 44 -25.44 -25.84 8.15
C ASP A 44 -24.71 -26.85 7.26
N ALA A 45 -23.37 -26.87 7.28
CA ALA A 45 -22.51 -27.78 6.49
C ALA A 45 -21.69 -28.78 7.31
N GLY A 46 -21.86 -28.85 8.62
CA GLY A 46 -21.28 -29.91 9.48
C GLY A 46 -19.75 -29.99 9.54
N GLY A 47 -18.99 -28.92 9.22
CA GLY A 47 -17.52 -28.93 9.25
C GLY A 47 -16.90 -27.56 9.52
N LEU A 48 -15.64 -27.57 10.04
CA LEU A 48 -14.83 -26.36 10.16
C LEU A 48 -14.54 -25.76 8.77
N PRO A 49 -14.43 -24.41 8.65
CA PRO A 49 -14.00 -23.78 7.42
C PRO A 49 -12.69 -24.38 6.90
N ARG A 50 -12.63 -24.65 5.61
CA ARG A 50 -11.45 -25.23 4.94
C ARG A 50 -10.95 -24.26 3.87
N PHE A 51 -9.66 -24.39 3.52
CA PHE A 51 -9.15 -23.68 2.36
C PHE A 51 -9.85 -24.20 1.10
N ASN A 52 -10.37 -23.29 0.29
CA ASN A 52 -11.05 -23.60 -0.97
C ASN A 52 -10.07 -23.78 -2.14
N THR A 53 -8.78 -23.49 -1.91
CA THR A 53 -7.72 -23.63 -2.92
C THR A 53 -6.62 -24.53 -2.38
N THR A 54 -5.99 -25.31 -3.27
CA THR A 54 -4.77 -26.05 -2.96
C THR A 54 -3.56 -25.13 -3.02
N ALA A 55 -2.47 -25.47 -2.32
CA ALA A 55 -1.21 -24.74 -2.37
C ALA A 55 -0.48 -24.86 -3.72
N SER A 56 -0.98 -25.67 -4.67
CA SER A 56 -0.42 -25.78 -6.02
C SER A 56 -1.03 -24.72 -6.92
N ASP A 57 -0.20 -24.06 -7.72
CA ASP A 57 -0.62 -23.10 -8.76
C ASP A 57 -1.40 -23.77 -9.91
N GLN A 58 -1.48 -25.10 -9.91
CA GLN A 58 -2.28 -25.86 -10.86
C GLN A 58 -3.76 -25.72 -10.51
N MET A 59 -4.52 -25.11 -11.42
CA MET A 59 -5.99 -25.04 -11.34
C MET A 59 -6.58 -26.43 -11.43
N SER A 60 -6.65 -27.13 -10.30
CA SER A 60 -7.36 -28.41 -10.21
C SER A 60 -8.85 -28.15 -10.22
N GLY A 61 -9.45 -28.19 -11.39
CA GLY A 61 -10.89 -28.09 -11.61
C GLY A 61 -11.65 -29.31 -11.06
N ARG A 62 -11.66 -29.48 -9.74
CA ARG A 62 -12.48 -30.47 -9.03
C ARG A 62 -13.30 -29.78 -7.94
N GLY A 63 -14.27 -29.03 -8.35
CA GLY A 63 -15.29 -28.48 -7.49
C GLY A 63 -16.27 -27.70 -8.36
N GLY A 64 -17.52 -28.08 -8.39
CA GLY A 64 -18.56 -27.60 -9.29
C GLY A 64 -19.00 -26.14 -9.08
N ASP A 65 -18.12 -25.25 -8.63
CA ASP A 65 -18.43 -23.80 -8.58
C ASP A 65 -18.25 -23.22 -9.98
N ARG A 66 -19.39 -22.80 -10.58
CA ARG A 66 -19.48 -22.12 -11.88
C ARG A 66 -18.51 -20.94 -11.99
N PHE A 67 -18.16 -20.30 -10.88
CA PHE A 67 -17.35 -19.09 -10.82
C PHE A 67 -15.91 -19.33 -10.29
N SER A 68 -15.45 -20.55 -10.13
CA SER A 68 -14.12 -20.83 -9.59
C SER A 68 -12.99 -20.15 -10.39
N ALA A 69 -13.08 -20.17 -11.72
CA ALA A 69 -12.13 -19.50 -12.60
C ALA A 69 -12.22 -17.96 -12.47
N VAL A 70 -13.44 -17.41 -12.38
CA VAL A 70 -13.67 -15.97 -12.20
C VAL A 70 -13.12 -15.50 -10.85
N ARG A 71 -13.29 -16.29 -9.78
CA ARG A 71 -12.71 -15.99 -8.45
C ARG A 71 -11.18 -15.97 -8.47
N ALA A 72 -10.55 -16.88 -9.23
CA ALA A 72 -9.10 -16.88 -9.39
C ALA A 72 -8.62 -15.62 -10.11
N LYS A 73 -9.28 -15.24 -11.22
CA LYS A 73 -9.01 -14.02 -11.95
C LYS A 73 -9.28 -12.76 -11.12
N LEU A 74 -10.35 -12.74 -10.32
CA LEU A 74 -10.69 -11.63 -9.43
C LEU A 74 -9.57 -11.38 -8.40
N ARG A 75 -9.00 -12.44 -7.81
CA ARG A 75 -7.87 -12.32 -6.88
C ARG A 75 -6.63 -11.76 -7.55
N HIS A 76 -6.41 -12.07 -8.83
CA HIS A 76 -5.31 -11.51 -9.59
C HIS A 76 -5.57 -10.06 -10.01
N ALA A 77 -6.80 -9.76 -10.42
CA ALA A 77 -7.20 -8.44 -10.91
C ALA A 77 -7.19 -7.36 -9.81
N PHE A 78 -7.64 -7.72 -8.61
CA PHE A 78 -7.71 -6.79 -7.48
C PHE A 78 -6.92 -7.35 -6.29
N THR A 79 -5.69 -6.87 -6.14
CA THR A 79 -4.74 -7.32 -5.11
C THR A 79 -4.47 -6.21 -4.08
N PRO A 80 -5.34 -6.03 -3.06
CA PRO A 80 -5.16 -4.94 -2.09
C PRO A 80 -3.90 -5.09 -1.24
N SER A 81 -3.42 -6.32 -1.03
CA SER A 81 -2.25 -6.62 -0.20
C SER A 81 -0.92 -6.68 -0.96
N GLN A 82 -0.94 -6.62 -2.29
CA GLN A 82 0.25 -6.73 -3.13
C GLN A 82 0.36 -5.57 -4.11
N PRO A 83 1.57 -5.07 -4.37
CA PRO A 83 1.77 -4.07 -5.41
C PRO A 83 1.38 -4.62 -6.78
N VAL A 84 0.79 -3.78 -7.62
CA VAL A 84 0.51 -4.13 -9.01
C VAL A 84 1.83 -4.25 -9.75
N ALA A 85 2.13 -5.44 -10.24
CA ALA A 85 3.29 -5.72 -11.08
C ALA A 85 2.91 -5.88 -12.57
N ASP A 86 1.67 -6.27 -12.87
CA ASP A 86 1.19 -6.41 -14.25
C ASP A 86 0.82 -5.04 -14.84
N ARG A 87 1.50 -4.66 -15.94
CA ARG A 87 1.24 -3.40 -16.65
C ARG A 87 -0.19 -3.26 -17.16
N ARG A 88 -0.88 -4.36 -17.43
CA ARG A 88 -2.29 -4.35 -17.87
C ARG A 88 -3.25 -3.90 -16.76
N LEU A 89 -2.87 -4.14 -15.51
CA LEU A 89 -3.60 -3.74 -14.31
C LEU A 89 -3.16 -2.37 -13.78
N PHE A 90 -2.01 -1.88 -14.24
CA PHE A 90 -1.54 -0.55 -13.86
C PHE A 90 -2.44 0.49 -14.50
N ALA A 91 -3.11 1.26 -13.67
CA ALA A 91 -4.12 2.22 -14.10
C ALA A 91 -3.70 3.64 -13.71
N GLY A 92 -3.98 4.58 -14.60
CA GLY A 92 -3.63 5.98 -14.39
C GLY A 92 -2.11 6.15 -14.23
N ARG A 93 -1.59 7.31 -14.05
CA ARG A 93 -0.16 7.56 -13.79
C ARG A 93 0.79 7.32 -14.96
N ASP A 94 0.28 7.16 -16.16
CA ASP A 94 1.14 7.09 -17.35
C ASP A 94 2.01 8.34 -17.47
N ASP A 95 1.46 9.52 -17.16
CA ASP A 95 2.20 10.78 -17.21
C ASP A 95 3.22 10.91 -16.08
N VAL A 96 2.88 10.38 -14.90
CA VAL A 96 3.83 10.26 -13.77
C VAL A 96 5.01 9.37 -14.17
N LEU A 97 4.72 8.19 -14.73
CA LEU A 97 5.74 7.25 -15.19
C LEU A 97 6.61 7.85 -16.32
N LYS A 98 5.99 8.49 -17.31
CA LYS A 98 6.72 9.21 -18.40
C LYS A 98 7.65 10.28 -17.86
N THR A 99 7.18 11.04 -16.86
CA THR A 99 7.97 12.11 -16.24
C THR A 99 9.18 11.55 -15.50
N VAL A 100 9.01 10.45 -14.76
CA VAL A 100 10.11 9.74 -14.07
C VAL A 100 11.12 9.18 -15.09
N ILE A 101 10.64 8.53 -16.16
CA ILE A 101 11.51 8.01 -17.22
C ILE A 101 12.34 9.13 -17.87
N ARG A 102 11.72 10.28 -18.19
CA ARG A 102 12.44 11.43 -18.75
C ARG A 102 13.49 11.99 -17.80
N ALA A 103 13.20 12.05 -16.52
CA ALA A 103 14.19 12.50 -15.52
C ALA A 103 15.43 11.57 -15.51
N ILE A 104 15.22 10.26 -15.65
CA ILE A 104 16.29 9.27 -15.67
C ILE A 104 17.04 9.29 -17.01
N GLU A 105 16.33 9.27 -18.14
CA GLU A 105 16.94 9.10 -19.47
C GLU A 105 17.57 10.38 -20.02
N ASP A 106 16.79 11.48 -19.99
CA ASP A 106 17.18 12.73 -20.65
C ASP A 106 18.04 13.59 -19.72
N GLN A 107 17.63 13.71 -18.46
CA GLN A 107 18.27 14.59 -17.49
C GLN A 107 19.33 13.88 -16.63
N ARG A 108 19.36 12.56 -16.62
CA ARG A 108 20.27 11.72 -15.81
C ARG A 108 20.20 12.02 -14.31
N LEU A 109 19.05 12.44 -13.85
CA LEU A 109 18.81 12.73 -12.44
C LEU A 109 18.55 11.44 -11.65
N HIS A 110 18.92 11.45 -10.39
CA HIS A 110 18.37 10.52 -9.42
C HIS A 110 16.93 10.91 -9.13
N VAL A 111 16.10 9.96 -8.70
CA VAL A 111 14.67 10.21 -8.47
C VAL A 111 14.30 9.96 -7.03
N VAL A 112 13.46 10.81 -6.45
CA VAL A 112 12.87 10.61 -5.14
C VAL A 112 11.35 10.67 -5.28
N LEU A 113 10.69 9.53 -5.04
CA LEU A 113 9.23 9.39 -5.05
C LEU A 113 8.72 9.42 -3.61
N TYR A 114 7.85 10.36 -3.28
CA TYR A 114 7.29 10.45 -1.95
C TYR A 114 5.77 10.67 -1.98
N GLY A 115 5.11 10.53 -0.83
CA GLY A 115 3.66 10.69 -0.71
C GLY A 115 3.06 9.69 0.27
N GLU A 116 1.76 9.74 0.45
CA GLU A 116 1.01 8.95 1.42
C GLU A 116 1.18 7.43 1.27
N ARG A 117 0.93 6.72 2.36
CA ARG A 117 0.90 5.26 2.35
C ARG A 117 -0.27 4.75 1.51
N GLY A 118 -0.03 3.70 0.70
CA GLY A 118 -1.09 3.12 -0.15
C GLY A 118 -1.39 3.92 -1.42
N ILE A 119 -0.63 5.00 -1.72
CA ILE A 119 -0.80 5.80 -2.93
C ILE A 119 -0.28 5.12 -4.20
N GLY A 120 0.40 3.98 -4.08
CA GLY A 120 0.89 3.19 -5.22
C GLY A 120 2.34 3.46 -5.63
N LYS A 121 3.20 3.97 -4.75
CA LYS A 121 4.63 4.17 -5.02
C LYS A 121 5.33 2.88 -5.44
N THR A 122 5.18 1.82 -4.68
CA THR A 122 5.77 0.50 -4.97
C THR A 122 5.29 -0.07 -6.30
N SER A 123 3.99 0.07 -6.63
CA SER A 123 3.46 -0.34 -7.94
C SER A 123 4.09 0.45 -9.09
N LEU A 124 4.26 1.76 -8.91
CA LEU A 124 4.96 2.62 -9.88
C LEU A 124 6.41 2.17 -10.08
N LEU A 125 7.12 1.83 -8.99
CA LEU A 125 8.50 1.31 -9.05
C LEU A 125 8.59 -0.04 -9.76
N HIS A 126 7.63 -0.95 -9.54
CA HIS A 126 7.61 -2.23 -10.27
C HIS A 126 7.42 -2.04 -11.76
N VAL A 127 6.50 -1.17 -12.17
CA VAL A 127 6.26 -0.87 -13.58
C VAL A 127 7.45 -0.14 -14.20
N LEU A 128 8.07 0.80 -13.47
CA LEU A 128 9.32 1.46 -13.88
C LEU A 128 10.45 0.44 -14.06
N SER A 129 10.60 -0.49 -13.11
CA SER A 129 11.59 -1.57 -13.16
C SER A 129 11.42 -2.44 -14.41
N GLN A 130 10.19 -2.83 -14.75
CA GLN A 130 9.90 -3.59 -15.96
C GLN A 130 10.24 -2.78 -17.22
N ALA A 131 9.83 -1.51 -17.28
CA ALA A 131 10.14 -0.64 -18.42
C ALA A 131 11.66 -0.46 -18.59
N ALA A 132 12.41 -0.31 -17.49
CA ALA A 132 13.87 -0.20 -17.53
C ALA A 132 14.54 -1.50 -18.00
N ASN A 133 14.06 -2.67 -17.55
CA ASN A 133 14.54 -3.97 -18.00
C ASN A 133 14.29 -4.17 -19.50
N GLU A 134 13.10 -3.79 -20.03
CA GLU A 134 12.80 -3.82 -21.45
C GLU A 134 13.76 -2.93 -22.27
N ALA A 135 14.16 -1.79 -21.69
CA ALA A 135 15.15 -0.89 -22.25
C ALA A 135 16.62 -1.34 -21.99
N ARG A 136 16.81 -2.55 -21.45
CA ARG A 136 18.11 -3.18 -21.16
C ARG A 136 18.95 -2.45 -20.12
N TYR A 137 18.30 -1.74 -19.20
CA TYR A 137 18.97 -1.32 -17.97
C TYR A 137 19.21 -2.54 -17.07
N ILE A 138 20.28 -2.53 -16.30
CA ILE A 138 20.42 -3.42 -15.16
C ILE A 138 19.63 -2.77 -14.03
N VAL A 139 18.62 -3.48 -13.52
CA VAL A 139 17.76 -2.97 -12.44
C VAL A 139 18.02 -3.77 -11.18
N VAL A 140 18.45 -3.08 -10.14
CA VAL A 140 18.62 -3.64 -8.79
C VAL A 140 17.50 -3.09 -7.93
N TYR A 141 16.70 -3.95 -7.31
CA TYR A 141 15.57 -3.56 -6.47
C TYR A 141 15.76 -4.04 -5.03
N THR A 142 15.76 -3.11 -4.09
CA THR A 142 15.94 -3.40 -2.66
C THR A 142 14.85 -2.65 -1.86
N SER A 143 14.22 -3.35 -0.91
CA SER A 143 13.35 -2.72 0.09
C SER A 143 14.14 -2.41 1.35
N CYS A 144 14.04 -1.19 1.84
CA CYS A 144 14.73 -0.76 3.07
C CYS A 144 13.94 -1.17 4.32
N GLY A 145 14.64 -1.40 5.41
CA GLY A 145 14.08 -1.68 6.72
C GLY A 145 14.81 -0.91 7.82
N ALA A 146 14.35 -1.03 9.07
CA ALA A 146 14.91 -0.31 10.22
C ALA A 146 16.44 -0.46 10.36
N ASN A 147 16.96 -1.66 10.09
CA ASN A 147 18.36 -2.01 10.22
C ASN A 147 19.18 -1.84 8.92
N SER A 148 18.61 -1.24 7.87
CA SER A 148 19.34 -1.03 6.62
C SER A 148 20.62 -0.25 6.85
N ASN A 149 21.72 -0.74 6.31
CA ASN A 149 23.03 -0.08 6.35
C ASN A 149 23.65 -0.03 4.95
N PHE A 150 24.58 0.90 4.76
CA PHE A 150 25.16 1.17 3.45
C PHE A 150 25.95 -0.01 2.91
N ASP A 151 26.81 -0.62 3.74
CA ASP A 151 27.70 -1.70 3.31
C ASP A 151 26.91 -2.90 2.77
N GLU A 152 25.97 -3.43 3.56
CA GLU A 152 25.17 -4.59 3.15
C GLU A 152 24.30 -4.29 1.93
N THR A 153 23.60 -3.14 1.92
CA THR A 153 22.70 -2.75 0.82
C THR A 153 23.44 -2.64 -0.50
N PHE A 154 24.60 -1.97 -0.52
CA PHE A 154 25.30 -1.74 -1.77
C PHE A 154 26.26 -2.87 -2.16
N ARG A 155 26.67 -3.76 -1.24
CA ARG A 155 27.29 -5.05 -1.59
C ARG A 155 26.28 -5.96 -2.29
N ALA A 156 25.06 -6.05 -1.77
CA ALA A 156 24.00 -6.80 -2.42
C ALA A 156 23.70 -6.22 -3.82
N ALA A 157 23.62 -4.89 -3.94
CA ALA A 157 23.43 -4.25 -5.25
C ALA A 157 24.60 -4.55 -6.21
N ALA A 158 25.84 -4.53 -5.76
CA ALA A 158 27.00 -4.87 -6.57
C ALA A 158 26.97 -6.32 -7.07
N ALA A 159 26.41 -7.25 -6.29
CA ALA A 159 26.27 -8.65 -6.67
C ALA A 159 25.28 -8.90 -7.83
N GLU A 160 24.40 -7.94 -8.10
CA GLU A 160 23.46 -8.00 -9.24
C GLU A 160 24.01 -7.32 -10.51
N ILE A 161 25.16 -6.61 -10.43
CA ILE A 161 25.74 -5.91 -11.58
C ILE A 161 26.85 -6.77 -12.18
N PRO A 162 26.69 -7.28 -13.43
CA PRO A 162 27.71 -8.11 -14.07
C PRO A 162 29.01 -7.36 -14.28
N LEU A 163 30.14 -7.99 -13.92
CA LEU A 163 31.48 -7.43 -14.04
C LEU A 163 31.88 -7.18 -15.51
N LEU A 164 31.22 -7.86 -16.44
CA LEU A 164 31.34 -7.65 -17.90
C LEU A 164 31.27 -6.18 -18.34
N PHE A 165 30.52 -5.37 -17.62
CA PHE A 165 30.34 -3.95 -17.93
C PHE A 165 31.38 -3.03 -17.26
N HIS A 166 32.37 -3.57 -16.54
CA HIS A 166 33.42 -2.77 -15.91
C HIS A 166 34.63 -2.60 -16.84
N SER A 167 35.04 -1.36 -17.12
CA SER A 167 36.09 -1.03 -18.09
C SER A 167 37.47 -1.62 -17.76
N GLY A 168 37.73 -1.95 -16.52
CA GLY A 168 38.97 -2.59 -16.07
C GLY A 168 38.95 -4.12 -16.10
N PHE A 169 37.89 -4.72 -16.67
CA PHE A 169 37.71 -6.16 -16.72
C PHE A 169 37.58 -6.64 -18.16
N SER A 170 38.53 -7.53 -18.53
CA SER A 170 38.51 -8.21 -19.84
C SER A 170 38.34 -9.70 -19.57
N PRO A 171 37.10 -10.20 -19.49
CA PRO A 171 36.79 -11.56 -19.05
C PRO A 171 37.34 -12.58 -20.05
N THR A 172 37.93 -13.67 -19.53
CA THR A 172 38.08 -14.93 -20.28
C THR A 172 36.69 -15.57 -20.45
N ALA A 173 36.55 -16.49 -21.42
CA ALA A 173 35.33 -17.24 -21.62
C ALA A 173 34.86 -17.94 -20.31
N ALA A 174 35.78 -18.52 -19.55
CA ALA A 174 35.51 -19.20 -18.30
C ALA A 174 35.02 -18.26 -17.16
N GLU A 175 35.47 -17.01 -17.14
CA GLU A 175 35.03 -16.00 -16.16
C GLU A 175 33.65 -15.44 -16.53
N THR A 176 33.35 -15.34 -17.83
CA THR A 176 32.03 -14.97 -18.30
C THR A 176 31.00 -16.05 -17.93
N GLU A 177 31.37 -17.33 -18.05
CA GLU A 177 30.52 -18.46 -17.64
C GLU A 177 30.29 -18.52 -16.12
N LYS A 178 31.24 -18.06 -15.30
CA LYS A 178 31.09 -18.02 -13.83
C LYS A 178 30.14 -16.93 -13.33
N GLY A 179 29.75 -15.99 -14.18
CA GLY A 179 28.85 -14.92 -13.78
C GLY A 179 29.45 -13.94 -12.76
N SER A 180 30.72 -13.56 -12.92
CA SER A 180 31.40 -12.57 -12.04
C SER A 180 30.63 -11.25 -11.99
N THR A 181 30.57 -10.65 -10.83
CA THR A 181 29.80 -9.43 -10.56
C THR A 181 30.70 -8.31 -10.01
N LEU A 182 30.14 -7.10 -9.94
CA LEU A 182 30.85 -5.96 -9.36
C LEU A 182 31.24 -6.18 -7.89
N ALA A 183 30.56 -7.09 -7.18
CA ALA A 183 30.87 -7.48 -5.81
C ALA A 183 32.28 -8.10 -5.68
N ASP A 184 32.79 -8.77 -6.72
CA ASP A 184 34.09 -9.39 -6.72
C ASP A 184 35.26 -8.37 -6.65
N LEU A 185 34.97 -7.10 -6.96
CA LEU A 185 35.93 -6.00 -6.87
C LEU A 185 35.80 -5.21 -5.56
N LEU A 186 34.86 -5.57 -4.70
CA LEU A 186 34.67 -4.86 -3.45
C LEU A 186 35.76 -5.23 -2.41
N PRO A 187 36.22 -4.23 -1.63
CA PRO A 187 37.16 -4.51 -0.54
C PRO A 187 36.49 -5.31 0.58
N SER A 188 37.32 -6.02 1.38
CA SER A 188 36.85 -6.72 2.58
C SER A 188 36.40 -5.75 3.70
N GLU A 189 36.93 -4.52 3.70
CA GLU A 189 36.58 -3.46 4.63
C GLU A 189 35.16 -2.91 4.34
N PRO A 190 34.49 -2.27 5.29
CA PRO A 190 33.18 -1.64 5.09
C PRO A 190 33.18 -0.71 3.87
N LEU A 191 32.17 -0.85 3.06
CA LEU A 191 31.99 -0.11 1.82
C LEU A 191 31.58 1.33 2.11
N SER A 192 32.32 2.30 1.58
CA SER A 192 31.93 3.71 1.67
C SER A 192 31.25 4.20 0.38
N PRO A 193 30.44 5.28 0.45
CA PRO A 193 29.79 5.88 -0.73
C PRO A 193 30.80 6.23 -1.84
N ARG A 194 31.97 6.73 -1.46
CA ARG A 194 33.04 7.07 -2.41
C ARG A 194 33.58 5.84 -3.12
N LYS A 195 33.91 4.77 -2.39
CA LYS A 195 34.45 3.53 -2.97
C LYS A 195 33.45 2.90 -3.95
N PHE A 196 32.17 2.84 -3.58
CA PHE A 196 31.13 2.32 -4.48
C PHE A 196 30.94 3.23 -5.70
N GLY A 197 30.93 4.54 -5.53
CA GLY A 197 30.86 5.51 -6.62
C GLY A 197 32.07 5.40 -7.59
N ASP A 198 33.28 5.14 -7.08
CA ASP A 198 34.50 4.92 -7.89
C ASP A 198 34.38 3.67 -8.77
N LEU A 199 33.77 2.61 -8.27
CA LEU A 199 33.50 1.40 -9.05
C LEU A 199 32.45 1.65 -10.12
N CYS A 200 31.33 2.29 -9.74
CA CYS A 200 30.24 2.62 -10.66
C CYS A 200 30.69 3.55 -11.80
N ALA A 201 31.63 4.46 -11.56
CA ALA A 201 32.19 5.37 -12.56
C ALA A 201 32.93 4.65 -13.72
N LYS A 202 33.36 3.42 -13.47
CA LYS A 202 34.06 2.59 -14.49
C LYS A 202 33.11 1.70 -15.29
N LEU A 203 31.81 1.75 -15.06
CA LEU A 203 30.82 1.01 -15.85
C LEU A 203 30.74 1.57 -17.28
N THR A 204 30.69 0.67 -18.26
CA THR A 204 30.61 0.99 -19.69
C THR A 204 29.57 0.10 -20.38
N GLY A 205 29.02 0.54 -21.49
CA GLY A 205 28.15 -0.29 -22.33
C GLY A 205 26.73 -0.55 -21.75
N THR A 206 26.46 -0.15 -20.52
CA THR A 206 25.16 -0.34 -19.87
C THR A 206 24.77 0.87 -19.04
N ARG A 207 23.55 0.89 -18.55
CA ARG A 207 23.04 1.78 -17.50
C ARG A 207 22.48 0.94 -16.36
N VAL A 208 22.61 1.41 -15.14
CA VAL A 208 22.14 0.73 -13.93
C VAL A 208 21.15 1.62 -13.21
N LEU A 209 20.03 1.03 -12.81
CA LEU A 209 19.00 1.68 -11.99
C LEU A 209 18.94 0.94 -10.64
N ILE A 210 19.33 1.59 -9.57
CA ILE A 210 19.24 1.04 -8.22
C ILE A 210 18.01 1.65 -7.55
N ILE A 211 17.04 0.82 -7.22
CA ILE A 211 15.77 1.21 -6.60
C ILE A 211 15.80 0.85 -5.11
N LEU A 212 15.64 1.85 -4.26
CA LEU A 212 15.50 1.70 -2.82
C LEU A 212 14.06 2.05 -2.42
N ASP A 213 13.23 1.04 -2.23
CA ASP A 213 11.84 1.22 -1.79
C ASP A 213 11.74 1.24 -0.26
N GLU A 214 10.66 1.81 0.28
CA GLU A 214 10.43 1.99 1.72
C GLU A 214 11.61 2.70 2.43
N PHE A 215 12.24 3.66 1.77
CA PHE A 215 13.43 4.36 2.27
C PHE A 215 13.18 5.12 3.59
N ASP A 216 11.93 5.52 3.83
CA ASP A 216 11.47 6.10 5.09
C ASP A 216 11.63 5.16 6.30
N ARG A 217 11.62 3.85 6.07
CA ARG A 217 11.78 2.84 7.14
C ARG A 217 13.22 2.68 7.64
N ALA A 218 14.19 3.21 6.92
CA ALA A 218 15.59 3.19 7.37
C ALA A 218 15.76 4.18 8.54
N GLU A 219 15.87 3.66 9.77
CA GLU A 219 15.98 4.48 10.98
C GLU A 219 17.39 5.09 11.14
N SER A 220 18.41 4.48 10.52
CA SER A 220 19.79 4.93 10.60
C SER A 220 20.02 6.26 9.86
N GLY A 221 20.26 7.33 10.59
CA GLY A 221 20.63 8.62 10.02
C GLY A 221 21.99 8.59 9.27
N SER A 222 22.91 7.66 9.61
CA SER A 222 24.13 7.44 8.85
C SER A 222 23.83 6.85 7.47
N PHE A 223 22.95 5.85 7.38
CA PHE A 223 22.56 5.25 6.10
C PHE A 223 21.97 6.28 5.14
N ARG A 224 21.05 7.13 5.61
CA ARG A 224 20.46 8.20 4.78
C ARG A 224 21.51 9.19 4.28
N ARG A 225 22.47 9.59 5.14
CA ARG A 225 23.59 10.47 4.76
C ARG A 225 24.50 9.80 3.74
N ASP A 226 24.83 8.54 3.93
CA ASP A 226 25.70 7.80 3.02
C ASP A 226 25.07 7.63 1.64
N VAL A 227 23.74 7.36 1.56
CA VAL A 227 23.00 7.33 0.30
C VAL A 227 23.02 8.70 -0.39
N ALA A 228 22.83 9.77 0.36
CA ALA A 228 22.86 11.12 -0.21
C ALA A 228 24.28 11.52 -0.66
N GLU A 229 25.33 11.11 0.04
CA GLU A 229 26.71 11.26 -0.42
C GLU A 229 26.98 10.45 -1.70
N LEU A 230 26.44 9.24 -1.80
CA LEU A 230 26.54 8.45 -3.02
C LEU A 230 25.85 9.13 -4.21
N ILE A 231 24.65 9.69 -4.03
CA ILE A 231 23.96 10.46 -5.04
C ILE A 231 24.85 11.57 -5.57
N LYS A 232 25.48 12.33 -4.69
CA LYS A 232 26.43 13.39 -5.07
C LYS A 232 27.61 12.84 -5.86
N ASN A 233 28.26 11.78 -5.34
CA ASN A 233 29.43 11.17 -5.99
C ASN A 233 29.12 10.64 -7.39
N LEU A 234 27.94 10.04 -7.59
CA LEU A 234 27.52 9.52 -8.89
C LEU A 234 27.19 10.66 -9.87
N SER A 235 26.54 11.74 -9.38
CA SER A 235 26.19 12.90 -10.23
C SER A 235 27.44 13.65 -10.70
N ASP A 236 28.42 13.86 -9.83
CA ASP A 236 29.65 14.59 -10.16
C ASP A 236 30.49 13.87 -11.26
N ARG A 237 30.26 12.58 -11.47
CA ARG A 237 31.02 11.73 -12.40
C ARG A 237 30.29 11.41 -13.69
N LEU A 238 29.14 12.04 -13.95
CA LEU A 238 28.27 11.75 -15.12
C LEU A 238 27.96 10.25 -15.23
N GLY A 239 27.76 9.59 -14.10
CA GLY A 239 27.66 8.15 -13.95
C GLY A 239 26.54 7.52 -14.78
N ARG A 240 26.71 6.24 -15.08
CA ARG A 240 25.71 5.37 -15.72
C ARG A 240 24.75 4.74 -14.72
N VAL A 241 24.86 5.13 -13.44
CA VAL A 241 24.08 4.61 -12.34
C VAL A 241 23.18 5.71 -11.80
N GLN A 242 21.87 5.48 -11.78
CA GLN A 242 20.89 6.32 -11.16
C GLN A 242 20.25 5.59 -9.97
N LEU A 243 19.96 6.34 -8.90
CA LEU A 243 19.19 5.87 -7.77
C LEU A 243 17.74 6.35 -7.89
N VAL A 244 16.81 5.48 -7.55
CA VAL A 244 15.40 5.80 -7.35
C VAL A 244 15.05 5.46 -5.91
N LEU A 245 14.74 6.46 -5.12
CA LEU A 245 14.31 6.31 -3.73
C LEU A 245 12.80 6.44 -3.67
N ALA A 246 12.13 5.61 -2.87
CA ALA A 246 10.71 5.79 -2.59
C ALA A 246 10.43 5.64 -1.10
N GLY A 247 9.55 6.49 -0.57
CA GLY A 247 9.20 6.45 0.83
C GLY A 247 7.92 7.22 1.17
N VAL A 248 7.41 6.97 2.36
CA VAL A 248 6.29 7.72 2.93
C VAL A 248 6.86 9.00 3.53
N ALA A 249 6.44 10.15 3.01
CA ALA A 249 6.83 11.45 3.52
C ALA A 249 5.81 12.50 3.09
N ALA A 250 5.61 13.52 3.91
CA ALA A 250 4.79 14.68 3.58
C ALA A 250 5.53 15.60 2.61
N ASP A 251 6.84 15.72 2.77
CA ASP A 251 7.71 16.49 1.90
C ASP A 251 9.07 15.82 1.67
N LEU A 252 9.85 16.37 0.74
CA LEU A 252 11.16 15.87 0.38
C LEU A 252 12.15 15.94 1.56
N THR A 253 12.00 16.92 2.45
CA THR A 253 12.93 17.19 3.55
C THR A 253 12.97 16.02 4.52
N GLU A 254 11.84 15.38 4.79
CA GLU A 254 11.74 14.20 5.66
C GLU A 254 12.59 13.02 5.15
N LEU A 255 12.71 12.85 3.84
CA LEU A 255 13.48 11.76 3.24
C LEU A 255 14.96 12.12 3.05
N VAL A 256 15.27 13.40 2.78
CA VAL A 256 16.61 13.85 2.36
C VAL A 256 17.10 15.02 3.20
N GLU A 257 16.72 15.07 4.48
CA GLU A 257 16.82 16.15 5.43
C GLU A 257 18.20 16.80 5.57
N HIS A 258 19.28 16.10 5.29
CA HIS A 258 20.61 16.51 5.74
C HIS A 258 21.56 17.03 4.66
N ILE A 259 21.19 17.06 3.37
CA ILE A 259 22.13 17.46 2.32
C ILE A 259 21.50 18.39 1.27
N PRO A 260 21.43 19.70 1.53
CA PRO A 260 20.92 20.67 0.55
C PRO A 260 21.62 20.61 -0.82
N SER A 261 22.86 20.17 -0.86
CA SER A 261 23.68 20.09 -2.07
C SER A 261 23.19 19.08 -3.11
N ILE A 262 22.40 18.07 -2.74
CA ILE A 262 21.89 17.07 -3.69
C ILE A 262 20.59 17.50 -4.39
N ARG A 263 19.92 18.54 -3.91
CA ARG A 263 18.61 18.98 -4.48
C ARG A 263 18.66 19.23 -5.99
N ARG A 264 19.80 19.70 -6.53
CA ARG A 264 19.97 19.89 -7.98
C ARG A 264 20.23 18.61 -8.77
N ASN A 265 20.58 17.52 -8.07
CA ASN A 265 20.97 16.24 -8.66
C ASN A 265 19.82 15.22 -8.61
N ILE A 266 18.71 15.58 -7.98
CA ILE A 266 17.52 14.75 -7.82
C ILE A 266 16.31 15.37 -8.49
N PHE A 267 15.49 14.53 -9.05
CA PHE A 267 14.13 14.84 -9.44
C PHE A 267 13.20 14.33 -8.34
N ALA A 268 12.65 15.26 -7.57
CA ALA A 268 11.72 14.94 -6.50
C ALA A 268 10.28 15.01 -7.02
N LEU A 269 9.56 13.92 -6.90
CA LEU A 269 8.18 13.82 -7.35
C LEU A 269 7.27 13.33 -6.22
N ARG A 270 6.36 14.18 -5.83
CA ARG A 270 5.25 13.75 -4.99
C ARG A 270 4.26 12.97 -5.84
N VAL A 271 4.00 11.73 -5.45
CA VAL A 271 3.01 10.90 -6.15
C VAL A 271 1.61 11.37 -5.75
N PRO A 272 0.84 11.97 -6.69
CA PRO A 272 -0.45 12.57 -6.34
C PRO A 272 -1.50 11.50 -6.09
N LYS A 273 -2.64 11.86 -5.48
CA LYS A 273 -3.84 11.04 -5.47
C LYS A 273 -4.36 10.83 -6.88
N MET A 274 -5.00 9.70 -7.11
CA MET A 274 -5.63 9.42 -8.40
C MET A 274 -6.85 10.31 -8.60
N SER A 275 -7.04 10.79 -9.81
CA SER A 275 -8.28 11.39 -10.25
C SER A 275 -9.41 10.34 -10.30
N GLU A 276 -10.66 10.79 -10.33
CA GLU A 276 -11.83 9.91 -10.47
C GLU A 276 -11.72 9.02 -11.72
N GLY A 277 -11.25 9.60 -12.84
CA GLY A 277 -11.02 8.86 -14.08
C GLY A 277 -9.97 7.76 -13.95
N GLU A 278 -8.89 8.01 -13.20
CA GLU A 278 -7.85 7.01 -12.94
C GLU A 278 -8.33 5.89 -12.00
N VAL A 279 -9.16 6.22 -11.01
CA VAL A 279 -9.82 5.20 -10.17
C VAL A 279 -10.78 4.35 -11.01
N MET A 280 -11.56 4.98 -11.92
CA MET A 280 -12.41 4.23 -12.86
C MET A 280 -11.60 3.33 -13.78
N GLN A 281 -10.39 3.69 -14.15
CA GLN A 281 -9.50 2.80 -14.92
C GLN A 281 -9.10 1.55 -14.12
N ILE A 282 -8.88 1.67 -12.80
CA ILE A 282 -8.66 0.49 -11.94
C ILE A 282 -9.85 -0.46 -12.07
N VAL A 283 -11.07 0.05 -11.93
CA VAL A 283 -12.31 -0.74 -12.06
C VAL A 283 -12.36 -1.40 -13.43
N ALA A 284 -12.20 -0.62 -14.51
CA ALA A 284 -12.31 -1.11 -15.89
C ALA A 284 -11.21 -2.13 -16.26
N ASN A 285 -9.98 -1.95 -15.76
CA ASN A 285 -8.91 -2.92 -15.97
C ASN A 285 -9.23 -4.24 -15.24
N GLY A 286 -9.71 -4.13 -14.00
CA GLY A 286 -10.09 -5.29 -13.21
C GLY A 286 -11.30 -6.04 -13.78
N GLU A 287 -12.31 -5.32 -14.35
CA GLU A 287 -13.44 -5.93 -15.06
C GLU A 287 -12.97 -6.84 -16.20
N ARG A 288 -12.04 -6.32 -17.00
CA ARG A 288 -11.50 -7.07 -18.18
C ARG A 288 -10.71 -8.30 -17.76
N GLU A 289 -9.91 -8.18 -16.69
CA GLU A 289 -9.08 -9.29 -16.23
C GLU A 289 -9.89 -10.34 -15.48
N ALA A 290 -10.87 -9.92 -14.69
CA ALA A 290 -11.67 -10.82 -13.84
C ALA A 290 -12.89 -11.42 -14.54
N ASP A 291 -13.23 -11.01 -15.76
CA ASP A 291 -14.48 -11.35 -16.44
C ASP A 291 -15.73 -10.99 -15.59
N LEU A 292 -15.64 -9.87 -14.88
CA LEU A 292 -16.72 -9.28 -14.10
C LEU A 292 -17.17 -7.96 -14.72
N LYS A 293 -18.38 -7.52 -14.36
CA LYS A 293 -18.88 -6.19 -14.71
C LYS A 293 -19.28 -5.44 -13.45
N PHE A 294 -18.97 -4.16 -13.39
CA PHE A 294 -19.51 -3.26 -12.38
C PHE A 294 -20.66 -2.46 -13.00
N ASP A 295 -21.78 -2.41 -12.29
CA ASP A 295 -22.82 -1.45 -12.61
C ASP A 295 -22.23 -0.03 -12.58
N SER A 296 -22.73 0.88 -13.41
CA SER A 296 -22.23 2.26 -13.46
C SER A 296 -22.30 2.96 -12.10
N GLN A 297 -23.38 2.72 -11.35
CA GLN A 297 -23.56 3.26 -10.01
C GLN A 297 -22.60 2.59 -9.01
N ALA A 298 -22.35 1.29 -9.15
CA ALA A 298 -21.35 0.59 -8.34
C ALA A 298 -19.93 1.15 -8.56
N GLY A 299 -19.56 1.41 -9.82
CA GLY A 299 -18.29 2.06 -10.16
C GLY A 299 -18.18 3.46 -9.56
N ALA A 300 -19.22 4.27 -9.64
CA ALA A 300 -19.28 5.61 -9.04
C ALA A 300 -19.09 5.55 -7.51
N PHE A 301 -19.67 4.55 -6.83
CA PHE A 301 -19.50 4.37 -5.40
C PHE A 301 -18.07 3.96 -5.02
N VAL A 302 -17.41 3.13 -5.83
CA VAL A 302 -15.98 2.82 -5.64
C VAL A 302 -15.15 4.10 -5.70
N VAL A 303 -15.39 4.97 -6.69
CA VAL A 303 -14.68 6.25 -6.84
C VAL A 303 -14.88 7.15 -5.62
N GLU A 304 -16.15 7.32 -5.20
CA GLU A 304 -16.50 8.16 -4.05
C GLU A 304 -15.83 7.69 -2.75
N VAL A 305 -15.81 6.39 -2.51
CA VAL A 305 -15.22 5.83 -1.29
C VAL A 305 -13.69 5.83 -1.35
N ALA A 306 -13.12 5.54 -2.51
CA ALA A 306 -11.67 5.45 -2.68
C ALA A 306 -10.94 6.80 -2.52
N ARG A 307 -11.58 7.92 -2.87
CA ARG A 307 -10.99 9.28 -2.79
C ARG A 307 -9.56 9.35 -3.33
N GLY A 308 -9.35 8.74 -4.49
CA GLY A 308 -8.05 8.73 -5.16
C GLY A 308 -7.01 7.77 -4.57
N SER A 309 -7.40 6.92 -3.61
CA SER A 309 -6.53 5.87 -3.07
C SER A 309 -6.65 4.59 -3.90
N PRO A 310 -5.61 4.17 -4.65
CA PRO A 310 -5.63 2.91 -5.39
C PRO A 310 -5.76 1.70 -4.47
N TYR A 311 -5.20 1.77 -3.25
CA TYR A 311 -5.34 0.72 -2.25
C TYR A 311 -6.81 0.50 -1.86
N ILE A 312 -7.54 1.56 -1.53
CA ILE A 312 -8.96 1.46 -1.14
C ILE A 312 -9.81 1.03 -2.34
N ALA A 313 -9.54 1.53 -3.55
CA ALA A 313 -10.24 1.11 -4.76
C ALA A 313 -10.11 -0.41 -4.99
N ASN A 314 -8.88 -0.94 -4.95
CA ASN A 314 -8.63 -2.39 -5.08
C ASN A 314 -9.31 -3.20 -3.96
N LEU A 315 -9.25 -2.73 -2.72
CA LEU A 315 -9.87 -3.40 -1.56
C LEU A 315 -11.38 -3.52 -1.73
N ILE A 316 -12.04 -2.43 -2.11
CA ILE A 316 -13.49 -2.41 -2.32
C ILE A 316 -13.87 -3.29 -3.52
N CYS A 317 -13.18 -3.16 -4.66
CA CYS A 317 -13.45 -3.97 -5.85
C CYS A 317 -13.26 -5.46 -5.57
N HIS A 318 -12.22 -5.83 -4.82
CA HIS A 318 -11.97 -7.21 -4.40
C HIS A 318 -13.16 -7.78 -3.60
N HIS A 319 -13.58 -7.09 -2.56
CA HIS A 319 -14.68 -7.56 -1.72
C HIS A 319 -16.04 -7.52 -2.43
N ALA A 320 -16.31 -6.48 -3.25
CA ALA A 320 -17.55 -6.36 -4.00
C ALA A 320 -17.67 -7.47 -5.07
N GLY A 321 -16.58 -7.77 -5.77
CA GLY A 321 -16.54 -8.88 -6.71
C GLY A 321 -16.83 -10.22 -6.03
N HIS A 322 -16.21 -10.48 -4.87
CA HIS A 322 -16.51 -11.68 -4.09
C HIS A 322 -17.97 -11.73 -3.63
N ALA A 323 -18.53 -10.60 -3.15
CA ALA A 323 -19.93 -10.53 -2.73
C ALA A 323 -20.92 -10.86 -3.87
N ALA A 324 -20.68 -10.34 -5.07
CA ALA A 324 -21.47 -10.65 -6.26
C ALA A 324 -21.39 -12.14 -6.64
N LEU A 325 -20.16 -12.70 -6.67
CA LEU A 325 -19.94 -14.11 -7.00
C LEU A 325 -20.52 -15.06 -5.96
N ASP A 326 -20.55 -14.71 -4.67
CA ASP A 326 -21.20 -15.46 -3.60
C ASP A 326 -22.70 -15.53 -3.77
N GLN A 327 -23.29 -14.54 -4.46
CA GLN A 327 -24.71 -14.51 -4.84
C GLN A 327 -24.98 -15.09 -6.24
N GLY A 328 -23.97 -15.72 -6.87
CA GLY A 328 -24.11 -16.34 -8.19
C GLY A 328 -24.21 -15.31 -9.34
N ARG A 329 -23.70 -14.08 -9.18
CA ARG A 329 -23.72 -13.04 -10.20
C ARG A 329 -22.32 -12.68 -10.67
N ALA A 330 -22.17 -12.38 -11.95
CA ALA A 330 -20.95 -11.83 -12.55
C ALA A 330 -21.03 -10.29 -12.72
N THR A 331 -22.10 -9.67 -12.22
CA THR A 331 -22.27 -8.21 -12.21
C THR A 331 -22.30 -7.71 -10.78
N VAL A 332 -21.41 -6.79 -10.47
CA VAL A 332 -21.29 -6.12 -9.17
C VAL A 332 -22.29 -4.97 -9.14
N SER A 333 -23.16 -4.97 -8.14
CA SER A 333 -24.18 -3.96 -7.90
C SER A 333 -23.76 -2.98 -6.80
N PRO A 334 -24.46 -1.85 -6.64
CA PRO A 334 -24.25 -0.93 -5.52
C PRO A 334 -24.35 -1.59 -4.14
N VAL A 335 -25.22 -2.58 -3.98
CA VAL A 335 -25.38 -3.33 -2.70
C VAL A 335 -24.12 -4.17 -2.39
N ASP A 336 -23.47 -4.72 -3.42
CA ASP A 336 -22.22 -5.45 -3.23
C ASP A 336 -21.08 -4.51 -2.80
N VAL A 337 -21.05 -3.30 -3.36
CA VAL A 337 -20.08 -2.26 -2.95
C VAL A 337 -20.34 -1.83 -1.52
N ALA A 338 -21.60 -1.61 -1.11
CA ALA A 338 -21.92 -1.29 0.28
C ALA A 338 -21.45 -2.38 1.25
N SER A 339 -21.69 -3.65 0.91
CA SER A 339 -21.18 -4.80 1.70
C SER A 339 -19.65 -4.87 1.71
N ALA A 340 -19.01 -4.49 0.61
CA ALA A 340 -17.56 -4.43 0.51
C ALA A 340 -16.96 -3.33 1.40
N VAL A 341 -17.61 -2.17 1.48
CA VAL A 341 -17.21 -1.07 2.38
C VAL A 341 -17.29 -1.51 3.83
N ASP A 342 -18.32 -2.27 4.24
CA ASP A 342 -18.41 -2.82 5.60
C ASP A 342 -17.20 -3.71 5.94
N ARG A 343 -16.81 -4.58 5.01
CA ARG A 343 -15.62 -5.44 5.18
C ARG A 343 -14.33 -4.63 5.21
N ALA A 344 -14.20 -3.65 4.32
CA ALA A 344 -13.04 -2.77 4.27
C ALA A 344 -12.86 -1.97 5.57
N ILE A 345 -13.96 -1.46 6.15
CA ILE A 345 -13.95 -0.78 7.46
C ILE A 345 -13.40 -1.72 8.54
N LEU A 346 -13.87 -2.97 8.60
CA LEU A 346 -13.42 -3.94 9.61
C LEU A 346 -11.92 -4.25 9.49
N GLU A 347 -11.44 -4.47 8.27
CA GLU A 347 -10.01 -4.70 8.03
C GLU A 347 -9.15 -3.48 8.36
N PHE A 348 -9.64 -2.30 8.00
CA PHE A 348 -8.90 -1.05 8.20
C PHE A 348 -8.85 -0.66 9.69
N GLN A 349 -9.92 -0.92 10.44
CA GLN A 349 -9.97 -0.69 11.89
C GLN A 349 -8.86 -1.42 12.64
N GLY A 350 -8.48 -2.63 12.21
CA GLY A 350 -7.37 -3.37 12.81
C GLY A 350 -6.01 -2.66 12.78
N ARG A 351 -5.88 -1.60 11.98
CA ARG A 351 -4.64 -0.81 11.83
C ARG A 351 -4.62 0.46 12.65
N ILE A 352 -5.73 0.79 13.30
CA ILE A 352 -5.92 2.03 14.08
C ILE A 352 -6.00 1.68 15.56
N PRO A 353 -5.34 2.42 16.45
CA PRO A 353 -5.43 2.20 17.89
C PRO A 353 -6.88 2.21 18.41
N THR A 354 -7.23 1.24 19.24
CA THR A 354 -8.59 1.07 19.78
C THR A 354 -9.18 2.34 20.43
N PRO A 355 -8.41 3.14 21.19
CA PRO A 355 -8.94 4.38 21.77
C PRO A 355 -9.48 5.35 20.73
N ALA A 356 -8.72 5.56 19.62
CA ALA A 356 -9.12 6.45 18.54
C ALA A 356 -10.38 5.95 17.81
N GLN A 357 -10.46 4.62 17.56
CA GLN A 357 -11.67 4.02 16.98
C GLN A 357 -12.90 4.23 17.85
N THR A 358 -12.76 4.02 19.19
CA THR A 358 -13.86 4.19 20.14
C THR A 358 -14.35 5.63 20.16
N GLN A 359 -13.43 6.57 20.08
CA GLN A 359 -13.73 8.00 20.08
C GLN A 359 -14.46 8.41 18.81
N VAL A 360 -14.01 7.96 17.65
CA VAL A 360 -14.70 8.20 16.38
C VAL A 360 -16.14 7.64 16.43
N ARG A 361 -16.32 6.40 16.89
CA ARG A 361 -17.66 5.79 16.99
C ARG A 361 -18.58 6.60 17.92
N ARG A 362 -18.07 7.00 19.09
CA ARG A 362 -18.81 7.83 20.02
C ARG A 362 -19.32 9.12 19.38
N LEU A 363 -18.48 9.81 18.60
CA LEU A 363 -18.86 11.02 17.91
C LEU A 363 -19.90 10.77 16.82
N PHE A 364 -19.80 9.67 16.09
CA PHE A 364 -20.83 9.25 15.14
C PHE A 364 -22.19 9.02 15.85
N ASP A 365 -22.19 8.39 17.03
CA ASP A 365 -23.39 8.08 17.80
C ASP A 365 -24.00 9.35 18.44
N GLN A 366 -23.16 10.34 18.75
CA GLN A 366 -23.58 11.66 19.27
C GLN A 366 -24.05 12.63 18.16
N GLY A 367 -24.14 12.19 16.89
CA GLY A 367 -24.59 13.04 15.78
C GLY A 367 -23.53 14.04 15.28
N ARG A 368 -22.25 13.88 15.68
CA ARG A 368 -21.14 14.73 15.22
C ARG A 368 -20.49 14.22 13.92
N GLN A 369 -21.20 13.39 13.19
CA GLN A 369 -20.71 12.76 11.97
C GLN A 369 -20.32 13.77 10.87
N ASP A 370 -21.00 14.91 10.79
CA ASP A 370 -20.70 15.92 9.77
C ASP A 370 -19.35 16.61 10.03
N ALA A 371 -19.05 16.94 11.30
CA ALA A 371 -17.73 17.51 11.66
C ALA A 371 -16.59 16.53 11.34
N LEU A 372 -16.79 15.23 11.64
CA LEU A 372 -15.83 14.17 11.29
C LEU A 372 -15.63 14.06 9.77
N ALA A 373 -16.74 13.97 9.00
CA ALA A 373 -16.69 13.78 7.56
C ALA A 373 -16.08 14.98 6.84
N MET A 374 -16.45 16.21 7.23
CA MET A 374 -15.90 17.42 6.64
C MET A 374 -14.40 17.54 6.85
N SER A 375 -13.93 17.29 8.09
CA SER A 375 -12.50 17.33 8.40
C SER A 375 -11.72 16.17 7.75
N ALA A 376 -12.32 14.97 7.68
CA ALA A 376 -11.70 13.84 7.00
C ALA A 376 -11.58 14.10 5.49
N ARG A 377 -12.61 14.68 4.86
CA ARG A 377 -12.60 15.06 3.44
C ARG A 377 -11.51 16.08 3.14
N ALA A 378 -11.37 17.10 3.97
CA ALA A 378 -10.31 18.10 3.85
C ALA A 378 -8.93 17.48 4.03
N ALA A 379 -8.73 16.65 5.06
CA ALA A 379 -7.48 15.94 5.27
C ALA A 379 -7.11 15.05 4.08
N LEU A 380 -8.09 14.32 3.53
CA LEU A 380 -7.88 13.49 2.34
C LEU A 380 -7.58 14.32 1.09
N ALA A 381 -8.11 15.54 0.96
CA ALA A 381 -7.84 16.44 -0.17
C ALA A 381 -6.48 17.13 -0.03
N ALA A 382 -6.10 17.52 1.21
CA ALA A 382 -4.89 18.28 1.54
C ALA A 382 -3.72 17.41 2.05
N ASP A 383 -3.72 16.11 1.69
CA ASP A 383 -2.64 15.18 1.98
C ASP A 383 -2.27 15.05 3.48
N GLY A 384 -3.30 15.05 4.32
CA GLY A 384 -3.18 14.79 5.75
C GLY A 384 -3.01 16.02 6.64
N VAL A 385 -2.54 17.15 6.11
CA VAL A 385 -2.35 18.40 6.85
C VAL A 385 -3.20 19.52 6.23
N PHE A 386 -4.16 20.03 6.97
CA PHE A 386 -5.19 20.92 6.48
C PHE A 386 -5.47 22.08 7.46
N ASP A 387 -6.15 23.12 6.99
CA ASP A 387 -6.64 24.23 7.78
C ASP A 387 -8.16 24.44 7.60
N GLY A 388 -8.70 25.54 8.17
CA GLY A 388 -10.12 25.86 8.05
C GLY A 388 -10.55 26.12 6.60
N ARG A 389 -9.68 26.71 5.77
CA ARG A 389 -9.96 27.00 4.36
C ARG A 389 -10.03 25.72 3.52
N ASP A 390 -9.21 24.75 3.84
CA ASP A 390 -9.27 23.44 3.21
C ASP A 390 -10.62 22.76 3.48
N ILE A 391 -11.15 22.89 4.72
CA ILE A 391 -12.49 22.35 5.06
C ILE A 391 -13.58 23.12 4.30
N GLU A 392 -13.51 24.45 4.24
CA GLU A 392 -14.45 25.29 3.50
C GLU A 392 -14.50 24.89 2.02
N THR A 393 -13.32 24.81 1.39
CA THR A 393 -13.19 24.48 -0.04
C THR A 393 -13.63 23.06 -0.35
N ALA A 394 -13.17 22.09 0.44
CA ALA A 394 -13.50 20.69 0.20
C ALA A 394 -14.99 20.37 0.38
N ASN A 395 -15.71 21.14 1.20
CA ASN A 395 -17.11 20.87 1.54
C ASN A 395 -18.11 21.95 1.10
N GLU A 396 -17.63 23.01 0.47
CA GLU A 396 -18.46 24.15 0.02
C GLU A 396 -19.28 24.76 1.17
N ILE A 397 -18.65 24.96 2.32
CA ILE A 397 -19.30 25.45 3.54
C ILE A 397 -18.71 26.80 3.99
N THR A 398 -19.35 27.43 4.98
CA THR A 398 -18.88 28.68 5.56
C THR A 398 -17.73 28.48 6.53
N ALA A 399 -16.86 29.50 6.69
CA ALA A 399 -15.74 29.53 7.63
C ALA A 399 -16.17 29.18 9.08
N ARG A 400 -17.35 29.63 9.51
CA ARG A 400 -17.87 29.32 10.84
C ARG A 400 -18.11 27.81 11.03
N LYS A 401 -18.71 27.13 10.05
CA LYS A 401 -18.92 25.68 10.12
C LYS A 401 -17.61 24.90 10.10
N ALA A 402 -16.63 25.38 9.33
CA ALA A 402 -15.31 24.81 9.29
C ALA A 402 -14.60 24.92 10.64
N GLN A 403 -14.67 26.10 11.26
CA GLN A 403 -14.11 26.37 12.58
C GLN A 403 -14.80 25.52 13.67
N ASP A 404 -16.13 25.43 13.67
CA ASP A 404 -16.90 24.57 14.59
C ASP A 404 -16.46 23.10 14.47
N ALA A 405 -16.20 22.60 13.26
CA ALA A 405 -15.72 21.24 13.05
C ALA A 405 -14.32 21.01 13.65
N ILE A 406 -13.40 21.96 13.45
CA ILE A 406 -12.05 21.90 14.03
C ILE A 406 -12.13 21.89 15.56
N GLU A 407 -12.90 22.81 16.15
CA GLU A 407 -13.03 22.93 17.61
C GLU A 407 -13.56 21.65 18.24
N VAL A 408 -14.56 21.02 17.63
CA VAL A 408 -15.09 19.72 18.08
C VAL A 408 -14.00 18.66 18.08
N LEU A 409 -13.22 18.54 16.99
CA LEU A 409 -12.25 17.46 16.89
C LEU A 409 -10.95 17.73 17.68
N VAL A 410 -10.56 18.99 17.86
CA VAL A 410 -9.47 19.37 18.76
C VAL A 410 -9.86 19.11 20.21
N GLY A 411 -11.07 19.50 20.62
CA GLY A 411 -11.61 19.21 21.96
C GLY A 411 -11.67 17.72 22.28
N GLU A 412 -11.94 16.91 21.28
CA GLU A 412 -11.95 15.45 21.35
C GLU A 412 -10.57 14.82 21.14
N ARG A 413 -9.51 15.59 20.99
CA ARG A 413 -8.12 15.14 20.77
C ARG A 413 -7.95 14.21 19.56
N LEU A 414 -8.78 14.37 18.54
CA LEU A 414 -8.64 13.67 17.24
C LEU A 414 -7.78 14.44 16.25
N LEU A 415 -7.65 15.78 16.46
CA LEU A 415 -6.74 16.63 15.71
C LEU A 415 -5.63 17.14 16.62
N ARG A 416 -4.45 17.24 16.04
CA ARG A 416 -3.29 17.91 16.65
C ARG A 416 -2.88 19.12 15.79
N PRO A 417 -2.45 20.23 16.39
CA PRO A 417 -1.86 21.33 15.63
C PRO A 417 -0.53 20.88 15.03
N VAL A 418 -0.27 21.34 13.81
CA VAL A 418 1.01 21.15 13.11
C VAL A 418 1.73 22.50 13.09
N GLN A 419 2.98 22.51 13.56
CA GLN A 419 3.82 23.71 13.50
C GLN A 419 4.22 23.96 12.05
N GLY A 420 4.06 25.19 11.55
CA GLY A 420 4.44 25.63 10.23
C GLY A 420 4.75 27.12 10.26
N GLU A 421 5.43 27.63 9.23
CA GLU A 421 5.75 29.06 9.08
C GLU A 421 4.55 29.89 8.61
N ASP A 422 3.41 29.26 8.34
CA ASP A 422 2.21 29.89 7.82
C ASP A 422 1.42 30.64 8.91
N VAL A 423 0.78 31.73 8.51
CA VAL A 423 -0.07 32.61 9.38
C VAL A 423 -1.30 31.83 9.90
N ASN A 424 -1.72 30.79 9.21
CA ASN A 424 -2.88 29.98 9.57
C ASN A 424 -2.45 28.72 10.35
N GLN A 425 -3.16 28.44 11.44
CA GLN A 425 -2.97 27.20 12.19
C GLN A 425 -3.40 26.00 11.34
N ARG A 426 -2.48 25.07 11.10
CA ARG A 426 -2.74 23.82 10.39
C ARG A 426 -2.95 22.68 11.38
N TYR A 427 -3.67 21.67 10.95
CA TYR A 427 -4.04 20.52 11.76
C TYR A 427 -3.78 19.21 11.01
N ALA A 428 -3.51 18.16 11.75
CA ALA A 428 -3.49 16.79 11.26
C ALA A 428 -4.26 15.88 12.22
N PHE A 429 -4.82 14.82 11.71
CA PHE A 429 -5.36 13.78 12.59
C PHE A 429 -4.24 13.14 13.40
N VAL A 430 -4.55 12.73 14.65
CA VAL A 430 -3.57 12.11 15.55
C VAL A 430 -3.05 10.77 15.01
N GLU A 431 -3.87 10.07 14.25
CA GLU A 431 -3.51 8.82 13.56
C GLU A 431 -3.72 8.99 12.05
N GLU A 432 -2.73 8.62 11.26
CA GLU A 432 -2.70 8.78 9.81
C GLU A 432 -3.91 8.11 9.09
N GLY A 433 -4.35 6.97 9.59
CA GLY A 433 -5.47 6.22 9.00
C GLY A 433 -6.87 6.73 9.35
N LEU A 434 -7.01 7.67 10.30
CA LEU A 434 -8.33 8.15 10.75
C LEU A 434 -9.15 8.83 9.64
N PRO A 435 -8.61 9.71 8.80
CA PRO A 435 -9.38 10.32 7.73
C PRO A 435 -10.03 9.29 6.81
N THR A 436 -9.28 8.28 6.41
CA THR A 436 -9.78 7.19 5.55
C THR A 436 -10.87 6.36 6.24
N LEU A 437 -10.67 6.00 7.51
CA LEU A 437 -11.67 5.26 8.28
C LEU A 437 -12.97 6.06 8.43
N ILE A 438 -12.86 7.31 8.85
CA ILE A 438 -14.01 8.22 9.04
C ILE A 438 -14.78 8.37 7.73
N TRP A 439 -14.05 8.57 6.62
CA TRP A 439 -14.67 8.72 5.30
C TRP A 439 -15.41 7.46 4.86
N MET A 440 -14.82 6.28 5.01
CA MET A 440 -15.50 5.01 4.71
C MET A 440 -16.76 4.81 5.57
N MET A 441 -16.70 5.11 6.88
CA MET A 441 -17.86 5.01 7.77
C MET A 441 -18.98 5.98 7.40
N TRP A 442 -18.62 7.19 6.98
CA TRP A 442 -19.59 8.19 6.51
C TRP A 442 -20.21 7.79 5.18
N ALA A 443 -19.39 7.37 4.20
CA ALA A 443 -19.84 6.92 2.90
C ALA A 443 -20.78 5.71 3.03
N GLN A 444 -20.45 4.74 3.85
CA GLN A 444 -21.30 3.58 4.14
C GLN A 444 -22.69 3.98 4.60
N ARG A 445 -22.80 4.94 5.53
CA ARG A 445 -24.10 5.40 6.05
C ARG A 445 -24.95 6.06 4.96
N ASN A 446 -24.32 6.77 4.02
CA ASN A 446 -25.00 7.42 2.92
C ASN A 446 -25.39 6.42 1.82
N LEU A 447 -24.50 5.48 1.47
CA LEU A 447 -24.81 4.38 0.55
C LEU A 447 -26.01 3.56 1.01
N ASN A 448 -26.09 3.26 2.29
CA ASN A 448 -27.22 2.51 2.87
C ASN A 448 -28.55 3.31 2.87
N ARG A 449 -28.51 4.65 2.77
CA ARG A 449 -29.70 5.49 2.65
C ARG A 449 -30.21 5.58 1.21
N GLU A 450 -29.32 5.48 0.23
CA GLU A 450 -29.61 5.58 -1.20
C GLU A 450 -29.87 4.22 -1.85
N ALA A 451 -29.45 3.12 -1.24
CA ALA A 451 -29.72 1.78 -1.75
C ALA A 451 -31.22 1.45 -1.56
N PRO A 452 -31.94 1.06 -2.63
CA PRO A 452 -33.31 0.59 -2.47
C PRO A 452 -33.35 -0.64 -1.56
N PRO A 453 -34.39 -0.82 -0.73
CA PRO A 453 -34.49 -1.96 0.17
C PRO A 453 -34.37 -3.26 -0.63
N ALA A 454 -33.50 -4.16 -0.17
CA ALA A 454 -33.28 -5.46 -0.80
C ALA A 454 -34.64 -6.16 -1.02
N ALA A 455 -34.93 -6.52 -2.27
CA ALA A 455 -36.16 -7.25 -2.60
C ALA A 455 -36.24 -8.52 -1.72
N PRO A 456 -37.37 -8.81 -1.08
CA PRO A 456 -37.49 -9.98 -0.23
C PRO A 456 -37.19 -11.25 -1.03
N ALA A 457 -36.36 -12.11 -0.47
CA ALA A 457 -36.03 -13.41 -1.05
C ALA A 457 -37.37 -14.11 -1.43
N ARG A 458 -37.55 -14.38 -2.72
CA ARG A 458 -38.69 -15.18 -3.19
C ARG A 458 -38.59 -16.55 -2.52
N THR A 459 -39.44 -16.77 -1.56
CA THR A 459 -39.73 -18.09 -1.02
C THR A 459 -40.23 -18.94 -2.18
N ALA A 460 -39.46 -19.93 -2.58
CA ALA A 460 -39.90 -20.95 -3.52
C ALA A 460 -41.07 -21.67 -2.86
N THR A 461 -42.28 -21.34 -3.29
CA THR A 461 -43.48 -22.12 -2.99
C THR A 461 -43.28 -23.46 -3.70
N ALA A 462 -43.11 -24.51 -2.92
CA ALA A 462 -43.21 -25.89 -3.38
C ALA A 462 -44.65 -26.06 -3.90
N VAL A 463 -44.77 -26.35 -5.17
CA VAL A 463 -46.01 -26.87 -5.76
C VAL A 463 -45.90 -28.38 -5.64
N SER A 464 -46.87 -28.88 -4.88
CA SER A 464 -47.18 -30.31 -4.68
C SER A 464 -47.51 -31.05 -5.97
#